data_812c79df1583c470298cef1482f85355
#
_entry.id   812c79df1583c470298cef1482f85355
#
_cell.length_a   1.000
_cell.length_b   1.000
_cell.length_c   1.000
_cell.angle_alpha   90.00
_cell.angle_beta   90.00
_cell.angle_gamma   90.00
#
_symmetry.space_group_name_H-M   'P 1'
#
loop_
_entity.id
_entity.type
_entity.pdbx_description
1 polymer ?
#
loop_
_entity_poly.entity_id
_entity_poly.type
_entity_poly.pdbx_seq_one_letter_code
_entity_poly.pdbx_strand_id
1 'polypeptide(L)'
;TIGYDIENMKDYRGEIMEDRYGRKLPKHLHGTINLNRYTSSYKLMCDALLRFYHSHINHALTIRRIQLNATQVRSDDDIPVTYKQLSLFDEEKIEVDLSKEKKLQSVTLDIKKKYGKNALLKGADLQEGATTRDRNKMIGGHNA
;
A
#
# COMPACT_ATOMS: atom_id res chain seq x y z
N THR A 1 -8.41 -4.25 0.15
CA THR A 1 -9.45 -4.63 -0.83
C THR A 1 -8.96 -4.41 -2.24
N ILE A 2 -9.15 -5.38 -3.12
CA ILE A 2 -8.87 -5.28 -4.56
C ILE A 2 -10.21 -5.44 -5.29
N GLY A 3 -10.56 -4.45 -6.10
CA GLY A 3 -11.76 -4.42 -6.91
C GLY A 3 -11.42 -4.66 -8.38
N TYR A 4 -12.20 -5.51 -9.02
CA TYR A 4 -12.04 -5.89 -10.41
C TYR A 4 -12.92 -5.06 -11.35
N ASP A 5 -12.57 -5.01 -12.62
CA ASP A 5 -13.34 -4.29 -13.63
C ASP A 5 -14.57 -5.07 -14.08
N ILE A 6 -15.61 -4.32 -14.53
CA ILE A 6 -16.85 -4.90 -15.06
C ILE A 6 -16.59 -5.66 -16.37
N GLU A 7 -15.58 -5.29 -17.14
CA GLU A 7 -15.22 -5.97 -18.40
C GLU A 7 -14.94 -7.44 -18.20
N ASN A 8 -14.46 -7.84 -17.01
CA ASN A 8 -14.22 -9.23 -16.67
C ASN A 8 -15.48 -10.11 -16.67
N MET A 9 -16.69 -9.49 -16.59
CA MET A 9 -17.94 -10.24 -16.51
C MET A 9 -18.28 -11.06 -17.76
N LYS A 10 -17.67 -10.75 -18.90
CA LYS A 10 -17.94 -11.44 -20.18
C LYS A 10 -17.65 -12.94 -20.09
N ASP A 11 -16.54 -13.30 -19.44
CA ASP A 11 -16.04 -14.70 -19.37
C ASP A 11 -15.89 -15.22 -17.93
N TYR A 12 -16.27 -14.42 -16.94
CA TYR A 12 -16.09 -14.77 -15.54
C TYR A 12 -17.13 -15.78 -15.05
N ARG A 13 -16.66 -16.85 -14.40
CA ARG A 13 -17.48 -17.94 -13.86
C ARG A 13 -17.42 -18.07 -12.34
N GLY A 14 -16.73 -17.13 -11.67
CA GLY A 14 -16.57 -17.12 -10.22
C GLY A 14 -17.71 -16.40 -9.47
N GLU A 15 -17.45 -16.06 -8.22
CA GLU A 15 -18.42 -15.36 -7.37
C GLU A 15 -18.63 -13.92 -7.83
N ILE A 16 -19.88 -13.53 -7.91
CA ILE A 16 -20.34 -12.22 -8.39
C ILE A 16 -20.87 -11.41 -7.20
N MET A 17 -20.64 -10.11 -7.23
CA MET A 17 -21.27 -9.13 -6.35
C MET A 17 -21.99 -8.07 -7.17
N GLU A 18 -22.93 -7.39 -6.55
CA GLU A 18 -23.61 -6.23 -7.10
C GLU A 18 -23.14 -4.97 -6.38
N ASP A 19 -22.79 -3.93 -7.14
CA ASP A 19 -22.43 -2.65 -6.56
C ASP A 19 -23.67 -1.78 -6.24
N ARG A 20 -23.46 -0.63 -5.61
CA ARG A 20 -24.56 0.30 -5.25
C ARG A 20 -25.36 0.84 -6.43
N TYR A 21 -24.91 0.62 -7.64
CA TYR A 21 -25.60 1.03 -8.89
C TYR A 21 -26.29 -0.16 -9.59
N GLY A 22 -26.36 -1.33 -8.96
CA GLY A 22 -26.93 -2.53 -9.54
C GLY A 22 -26.07 -3.23 -10.60
N ARG A 23 -24.79 -2.86 -10.71
CA ARG A 23 -23.88 -3.48 -11.70
C ARG A 23 -23.26 -4.74 -11.12
N LYS A 24 -23.30 -5.81 -11.89
CA LYS A 24 -22.66 -7.08 -11.56
C LYS A 24 -21.15 -6.98 -11.83
N LEU A 25 -20.36 -7.38 -10.85
CA LEU A 25 -18.91 -7.35 -10.86
C LEU A 25 -18.35 -8.64 -10.27
N PRO A 26 -17.13 -9.09 -10.63
CA PRO A 26 -16.46 -10.13 -9.88
C PRO A 26 -16.33 -9.71 -8.40
N LYS A 27 -16.54 -10.64 -7.50
CA LYS A 27 -16.41 -10.38 -6.06
C LYS A 27 -15.05 -9.82 -5.72
N HIS A 28 -15.03 -8.75 -4.96
CA HIS A 28 -13.79 -8.11 -4.53
C HIS A 28 -12.97 -9.04 -3.65
N LEU A 29 -11.65 -9.02 -3.83
CA LEU A 29 -10.72 -9.66 -2.91
C LEU A 29 -10.56 -8.80 -1.67
N HIS A 30 -10.88 -9.35 -0.51
CA HIS A 30 -10.65 -8.73 0.80
C HIS A 30 -9.64 -9.55 1.59
N GLY A 31 -8.82 -8.88 2.37
CA GLY A 31 -7.93 -9.55 3.30
C GLY A 31 -7.31 -8.59 4.30
N THR A 32 -6.77 -9.16 5.36
CA THR A 32 -6.04 -8.45 6.41
C THR A 32 -4.62 -8.96 6.45
N ILE A 33 -3.66 -8.05 6.53
CA ILE A 33 -2.25 -8.35 6.62
C ILE A 33 -1.78 -7.91 8.00
N ASN A 34 -1.27 -8.84 8.78
CA ASN A 34 -0.65 -8.53 10.06
C ASN A 34 0.87 -8.36 9.87
N LEU A 35 1.39 -7.21 10.23
CA LEU A 35 2.83 -6.92 10.14
C LEU A 35 3.60 -7.47 11.35
N ASN A 36 2.91 -7.94 12.40
CA ASN A 36 3.47 -8.46 13.64
C ASN A 36 4.42 -7.49 14.38
N ARG A 37 4.43 -6.23 13.97
CA ARG A 37 5.21 -5.14 14.58
C ARG A 37 4.65 -3.79 14.19
N TYR A 38 4.88 -2.79 15.02
CA TYR A 38 4.70 -1.40 14.63
C TYR A 38 5.87 -0.98 13.73
N THR A 39 5.54 -0.38 12.58
CA THR A 39 6.57 0.06 11.63
C THR A 39 6.04 1.17 10.73
N SER A 40 6.91 2.11 10.40
CA SER A 40 6.71 3.10 9.33
C SER A 40 7.52 2.74 8.07
N SER A 41 8.18 1.59 8.04
CA SER A 41 8.99 1.16 6.89
C SER A 41 8.13 0.88 5.67
N TYR A 42 8.35 1.67 4.62
CA TYR A 42 7.73 1.46 3.31
C TYR A 42 8.05 0.08 2.74
N LYS A 43 9.31 -0.35 2.88
CA LYS A 43 9.77 -1.65 2.36
C LYS A 43 9.03 -2.80 3.02
N LEU A 44 8.98 -2.85 4.35
CA LEU A 44 8.29 -3.92 5.06
C LEU A 44 6.79 -3.98 4.73
N MET A 45 6.14 -2.82 4.64
CA MET A 45 4.73 -2.75 4.26
C MET A 45 4.52 -3.22 2.82
N CYS A 46 5.34 -2.78 1.87
CA CYS A 46 5.24 -3.20 0.47
C CYS A 46 5.51 -4.69 0.31
N ASP A 47 6.53 -5.24 0.95
CA ASP A 47 6.85 -6.67 0.87
C ASP A 47 5.70 -7.54 1.40
N ALA A 48 5.06 -7.12 2.50
CA ALA A 48 3.89 -7.81 3.04
C ALA A 48 2.68 -7.73 2.10
N LEU A 49 2.43 -6.55 1.52
CA LEU A 49 1.35 -6.33 0.54
C LEU A 49 1.57 -7.13 -0.74
N LEU A 50 2.80 -7.16 -1.26
CA LEU A 50 3.13 -7.90 -2.48
C LEU A 50 3.00 -9.41 -2.26
N ARG A 51 3.43 -9.94 -1.12
CA ARG A 51 3.21 -11.36 -0.79
C ARG A 51 1.72 -11.69 -0.76
N PHE A 52 0.91 -10.88 -0.08
CA PHE A 52 -0.55 -11.07 -0.07
C PHE A 52 -1.15 -10.99 -1.48
N TYR A 53 -0.75 -9.99 -2.25
CA TYR A 53 -1.20 -9.78 -3.63
C TYR A 53 -0.93 -11.02 -4.47
N HIS A 54 0.33 -11.46 -4.56
CA HIS A 54 0.71 -12.59 -5.41
C HIS A 54 0.08 -13.92 -5.00
N SER A 55 -0.23 -14.11 -3.71
CA SER A 55 -0.82 -15.34 -3.22
C SER A 55 -2.34 -15.43 -3.37
N HIS A 56 -3.03 -14.30 -3.57
CA HIS A 56 -4.50 -14.27 -3.55
C HIS A 56 -5.14 -13.68 -4.81
N ILE A 57 -4.37 -12.96 -5.63
CA ILE A 57 -4.93 -12.29 -6.82
C ILE A 57 -5.33 -13.30 -7.89
N ASN A 58 -6.44 -13.04 -8.55
CA ASN A 58 -6.76 -13.73 -9.80
C ASN A 58 -6.13 -12.96 -10.98
N HIS A 59 -5.05 -13.51 -11.51
CA HIS A 59 -4.28 -12.89 -12.61
C HIS A 59 -5.04 -12.82 -13.95
N ALA A 60 -6.15 -13.54 -14.08
CA ALA A 60 -6.98 -13.47 -15.29
C ALA A 60 -7.94 -12.27 -15.28
N LEU A 61 -8.02 -11.54 -14.17
CA LEU A 61 -8.96 -10.42 -14.00
C LEU A 61 -8.24 -9.08 -14.04
N THR A 62 -8.78 -8.14 -14.80
CA THR A 62 -8.33 -6.74 -14.80
C THR A 62 -8.68 -6.08 -13.48
N ILE A 63 -7.70 -5.49 -12.81
CA ILE A 63 -7.88 -4.76 -11.56
C ILE A 63 -8.30 -3.33 -11.88
N ARG A 64 -9.38 -2.90 -11.27
CA ARG A 64 -9.85 -1.51 -11.36
C ARG A 64 -9.37 -0.65 -10.19
N ARG A 65 -9.31 -1.22 -8.99
CA ARG A 65 -9.02 -0.47 -7.77
C ARG A 65 -8.29 -1.31 -6.73
N ILE A 66 -7.30 -0.71 -6.11
CA ILE A 66 -6.66 -1.25 -4.90
C ILE A 66 -6.90 -0.22 -3.78
N GLN A 67 -7.47 -0.67 -2.67
CA GLN A 67 -7.70 0.15 -1.49
C GLN A 67 -6.96 -0.47 -0.29
N LEU A 68 -6.14 0.34 0.35
CA LEU A 68 -5.38 -0.02 1.54
C LEU A 68 -5.85 0.85 2.71
N ASN A 69 -6.10 0.22 3.84
CA ASN A 69 -6.43 0.89 5.09
C ASN A 69 -5.43 0.44 6.15
N ALA A 70 -4.78 1.38 6.81
CA ALA A 70 -3.98 1.10 7.99
C ALA A 70 -4.88 1.18 9.23
N THR A 71 -4.83 0.15 10.05
CA THR A 71 -5.51 0.09 11.34
C THR A 71 -4.48 0.13 12.47
N GLN A 72 -4.90 0.48 13.68
CA GLN A 72 -4.04 0.56 14.86
C GLN A 72 -2.82 1.48 14.67
N VAL A 73 -3.00 2.56 13.91
CA VAL A 73 -1.95 3.57 13.74
C VAL A 73 -1.69 4.25 15.08
N ARG A 74 -0.42 4.37 15.45
CA ARG A 74 0.04 5.02 16.69
C ARG A 74 1.13 6.03 16.39
N SER A 75 1.30 7.01 17.30
CA SER A 75 2.49 7.84 17.29
C SER A 75 3.74 7.02 17.65
N ASP A 76 4.89 7.42 17.16
CA ASP A 76 6.17 6.79 17.52
C ASP A 76 6.40 6.82 19.04
N ASP A 77 5.92 7.87 19.73
CA ASP A 77 6.06 8.04 21.18
C ASP A 77 5.17 7.09 22.00
N ASP A 78 4.10 6.58 21.37
CA ASP A 78 3.12 5.68 21.99
C ASP A 78 3.41 4.18 21.71
N ILE A 79 4.52 3.88 21.04
CA ILE A 79 4.86 2.50 20.74
C ILE A 79 5.43 1.84 22.01
N PRO A 80 4.78 0.79 22.54
CA PRO A 80 5.32 0.08 23.68
C PRO A 80 6.68 -0.52 23.31
N VAL A 81 7.65 -0.34 24.22
CA VAL A 81 8.97 -0.99 24.08
C VAL A 81 8.75 -2.49 24.21
N THR A 82 8.70 -3.18 23.10
CA THR A 82 8.59 -4.63 23.06
C THR A 82 10.01 -5.20 23.10
N TYR A 83 10.41 -5.75 24.24
CA TYR A 83 11.64 -6.53 24.31
C TYR A 83 11.44 -7.80 23.48
N LYS A 84 12.04 -7.84 22.31
CA LYS A 84 12.08 -9.06 21.52
C LYS A 84 13.09 -10.00 22.16
N GLN A 85 12.63 -11.12 22.69
CA GLN A 85 13.51 -12.19 23.10
C GLN A 85 14.19 -12.74 21.83
N LEU A 86 15.48 -12.48 21.69
CA LEU A 86 16.27 -13.05 20.60
C LEU A 86 16.35 -14.56 20.81
N SER A 87 15.88 -15.33 19.84
CA SER A 87 16.14 -16.76 19.82
C SER A 87 17.61 -16.99 19.46
N LEU A 88 18.27 -17.89 20.18
CA LEU A 88 19.67 -18.26 19.91
C LEU A 88 19.87 -18.88 18.50
N PHE A 89 18.79 -19.27 17.84
CA PHE A 89 18.76 -19.93 16.53
C PHE A 89 18.09 -19.09 15.45
N ASP A 90 17.71 -17.84 15.73
CA ASP A 90 17.30 -16.91 14.68
C ASP A 90 18.57 -16.60 13.86
N GLU A 91 18.66 -17.21 12.68
CA GLU A 91 19.56 -16.72 11.65
C GLU A 91 19.39 -15.20 11.58
N GLU A 92 20.49 -14.47 11.60
CA GLU A 92 20.54 -13.03 11.38
C GLU A 92 19.83 -12.73 10.06
N LYS A 93 18.50 -12.70 10.09
CA LYS A 93 17.72 -12.05 9.03
C LYS A 93 18.24 -10.64 9.05
N ILE A 94 18.96 -10.28 8.00
CA ILE A 94 19.46 -8.95 7.70
C ILE A 94 18.40 -7.96 8.21
N GLU A 95 18.62 -7.38 9.39
CA GLU A 95 17.80 -6.30 9.87
C GLU A 95 18.01 -5.19 8.86
N VAL A 96 17.00 -5.02 8.01
CA VAL A 96 16.95 -3.86 7.12
C VAL A 96 17.20 -2.67 8.04
N ASP A 97 18.19 -1.86 7.75
CA ASP A 97 18.52 -0.71 8.56
C ASP A 97 17.36 0.30 8.52
N LEU A 98 16.35 0.01 9.35
CA LEU A 98 15.12 0.80 9.48
C LEU A 98 15.43 2.23 9.93
N SER A 99 16.58 2.45 10.56
CA SER A 99 16.98 3.78 11.01
C SER A 99 17.35 4.69 9.84
N LYS A 100 18.04 4.15 8.84
CA LYS A 100 18.37 4.89 7.60
C LYS A 100 17.11 5.18 6.79
N GLU A 101 16.21 4.21 6.66
CA GLU A 101 14.95 4.39 5.98
C GLU A 101 14.10 5.49 6.65
N LYS A 102 14.00 5.48 7.98
CA LYS A 102 13.26 6.49 8.75
C LYS A 102 13.85 7.89 8.55
N LYS A 103 15.18 8.03 8.59
CA LYS A 103 15.86 9.30 8.30
C LYS A 103 15.57 9.79 6.88
N LEU A 104 15.65 8.91 5.89
CA LEU A 104 15.35 9.26 4.50
C LEU A 104 13.89 9.69 4.33
N GLN A 105 12.97 9.01 4.97
CA GLN A 105 11.55 9.38 4.96
C GLN A 105 11.32 10.76 5.58
N SER A 106 11.93 11.05 6.74
CA SER A 106 11.84 12.36 7.39
C SER A 106 12.33 13.48 6.47
N VAL A 107 13.55 13.33 5.92
CA VAL A 107 14.11 14.31 4.98
C VAL A 107 13.21 14.50 3.75
N THR A 108 12.65 13.40 3.22
CA THR A 108 11.73 13.46 2.08
C THR A 108 10.46 14.26 2.42
N LEU A 109 9.90 14.06 3.61
CA LEU A 109 8.73 14.80 4.09
C LEU A 109 9.04 16.29 4.28
N ASP A 110 10.21 16.62 4.84
CA ASP A 110 10.64 18.00 5.05
C ASP A 110 10.83 18.74 3.73
N ILE A 111 11.45 18.09 2.73
CA ILE A 111 11.57 18.63 1.37
C ILE A 111 10.20 18.90 0.77
N LYS A 112 9.29 17.93 0.85
CA LYS A 112 7.92 18.07 0.31
C LYS A 112 7.11 19.15 1.03
N LYS A 113 7.30 19.29 2.35
CA LYS A 113 6.67 20.34 3.15
C LYS A 113 7.17 21.73 2.76
N LYS A 114 8.49 21.87 2.51
CA LYS A 114 9.13 23.15 2.21
C LYS A 114 8.94 23.59 0.76
N TYR A 115 9.03 22.65 -0.20
CA TYR A 115 9.10 22.95 -1.63
C TYR A 115 7.91 22.42 -2.43
N GLY A 116 6.93 21.80 -1.74
CA GLY A 116 5.72 21.24 -2.35
C GLY A 116 5.82 19.75 -2.65
N LYS A 117 4.64 19.13 -2.84
CA LYS A 117 4.49 17.68 -2.98
C LYS A 117 5.26 17.09 -4.19
N ASN A 118 5.46 17.89 -5.23
CA ASN A 118 6.13 17.49 -6.47
C ASN A 118 7.66 17.80 -6.48
N ALA A 119 8.20 18.37 -5.40
CA ALA A 119 9.63 18.69 -5.30
C ALA A 119 10.53 17.44 -5.31
N LEU A 120 10.02 16.33 -4.81
CA LEU A 120 10.73 15.05 -4.82
C LEU A 120 9.77 13.95 -5.23
N LEU A 121 10.08 13.27 -6.33
CA LEU A 121 9.28 12.18 -6.91
C LEU A 121 10.12 10.89 -6.96
N LYS A 122 9.46 9.74 -6.90
CA LYS A 122 10.09 8.45 -7.18
C LYS A 122 10.19 8.26 -8.70
N GLY A 123 11.17 7.49 -9.17
CA GLY A 123 11.30 7.18 -10.60
C GLY A 123 10.02 6.58 -11.22
N ALA A 124 9.30 5.77 -10.46
CA ALA A 124 8.01 5.22 -10.87
C ALA A 124 6.93 6.30 -11.12
N ASP A 125 7.01 7.45 -10.45
CA ASP A 125 6.06 8.57 -10.64
C ASP A 125 6.26 9.31 -11.99
N LEU A 126 7.33 8.98 -12.72
CA LEU A 126 7.68 9.57 -14.01
C LEU A 126 7.39 8.63 -15.20
N GLN A 127 6.95 7.40 -14.91
CA GLN A 127 6.60 6.44 -15.96
C GLN A 127 5.29 6.83 -16.66
N GLU A 128 5.11 6.32 -17.87
CA GLU A 128 3.87 6.48 -18.61
C GLU A 128 2.68 5.92 -17.81
N GLY A 129 1.58 6.66 -17.76
CA GLY A 129 0.40 6.31 -16.98
C GLY A 129 0.49 6.66 -15.48
N ALA A 130 1.62 7.14 -14.97
CA ALA A 130 1.73 7.58 -13.59
C ALA A 130 0.92 8.86 -13.34
N THR A 131 0.07 8.86 -12.32
CA THR A 131 -0.86 9.96 -12.01
C THR A 131 -0.43 10.82 -10.82
N THR A 132 0.69 10.50 -10.17
CA THR A 132 1.11 11.13 -8.90
C THR A 132 1.26 12.65 -9.02
N ARG A 133 1.88 13.15 -10.09
CA ARG A 133 2.12 14.59 -10.30
C ARG A 133 0.82 15.38 -10.39
N ASP A 134 -0.17 14.84 -11.11
CA ASP A 134 -1.46 15.51 -11.31
C ASP A 134 -2.31 15.40 -10.05
N ARG A 135 -2.34 14.26 -9.40
CA ARG A 135 -3.03 14.07 -8.12
C ARG A 135 -2.49 14.98 -7.01
N ASN A 136 -1.20 15.28 -7.01
CA ASN A 136 -0.60 16.21 -6.05
C ASN A 136 -1.08 17.66 -6.22
N LYS A 137 -1.62 18.03 -7.38
CA LYS A 137 -2.21 19.35 -7.68
C LYS A 137 -3.68 19.43 -7.27
N MET A 138 -4.34 18.27 -7.07
CA MET A 138 -5.76 18.23 -6.74
C MET A 138 -6.00 18.56 -5.26
N ILE A 139 -7.12 19.23 -4.99
CA ILE A 139 -7.63 19.49 -3.64
C ILE A 139 -8.85 18.59 -3.43
N GLY A 140 -8.78 17.67 -2.44
CA GLY A 140 -9.88 16.76 -2.14
C GLY A 140 -10.24 15.79 -3.28
N GLY A 141 -9.31 15.56 -4.24
CA GLY A 141 -9.55 14.68 -5.39
C GLY A 141 -10.16 15.37 -6.62
N HIS A 142 -10.34 16.68 -6.57
CA HIS A 142 -10.84 17.50 -7.68
C HIS A 142 -9.78 18.52 -8.14
N ASN A 143 -9.78 18.85 -9.42
CA ASN A 143 -8.98 19.96 -9.93
C ASN A 143 -9.53 21.27 -9.33
N ALA A 144 -8.62 22.12 -8.83
CA ALA A 144 -8.95 23.44 -8.34
C ALA A 144 -9.23 24.40 -9.52
#